data_ee50596f951e79ae6112d7d60c861dfd
#
_entry.id   ee50596f951e79ae6112d7d60c861dfd
#
_cell.length_a   1.000
_cell.length_b   1.000
_cell.length_c   1.000
_cell.angle_alpha   90.00
_cell.angle_beta   90.00
_cell.angle_gamma   90.00
#
_symmetry.space_group_name_H-M   'P 1'
#
loop_
_entity.id
_entity.type
_entity.pdbx_description
1 polymer ?
#
loop_
_entity_poly.entity_id
_entity_poly.type
_entity_poly.pdbx_seq_one_letter_code
_entity_poly.pdbx_strand_id
1 'polypeptide(L)'
;MVNKGDSLKTSMEKRDSIYYGWIILFIAFIILVFGYAVRNTFSVFYPAIVEDFGWGRGNTGLMFSITILVYGFVAPVAGSLVDRFGPRLILPVGAFIVGGGVALCSMATAKWHFYLFYGIMVAAGLSLTGWTPLTAIVSNWFVRKRGLAFGILSAGFGGSLVFAAIAQFLISTFGWQIAYVIIGVALVAIIVPLSSLLLRSHPRDKGLLPDGVRLSAPEPKNPNEPVISTSLEGAWASTSWTLSKAIKTYHFWLLFFIAFCFLGLAETIAIAHMVFFFRDVGYGAMRAAGIYSVFGVAFVVGNLCSFLSDRLGRERVFLPSCLLSAVAVCLLFLIKDTSHPWLSFLHAVLFGLGIGTAAPVFFTTVADLFQGRHFGSIQGAVVLGFSLGGAIAPWLAGFLHDKTGTYFSTFLILLGSLLISLLLMWLVAPRKIRPVPSQ
;
A
#
# COMPACT_ATOMS: atom_id res chain seq x y z
N MET A 1 7.97 -36.57 -55.44
CA MET A 1 6.98 -35.53 -55.10
C MET A 1 6.57 -35.78 -53.64
N VAL A 2 7.24 -35.14 -52.72
CA VAL A 2 6.95 -35.25 -51.28
C VAL A 2 6.06 -34.10 -50.89
N ASN A 3 4.95 -34.44 -50.28
CA ASN A 3 3.80 -33.58 -49.95
C ASN A 3 4.16 -32.48 -48.94
N LYS A 4 4.30 -31.24 -49.44
CA LYS A 4 4.58 -30.04 -48.64
C LYS A 4 3.35 -29.46 -47.91
N GLY A 5 2.24 -30.21 -47.91
CA GLY A 5 0.94 -29.75 -47.37
C GLY A 5 0.69 -29.97 -45.86
N ASP A 6 1.41 -30.89 -45.22
CA ASP A 6 1.09 -31.30 -43.86
C ASP A 6 1.90 -30.64 -42.76
N SER A 7 2.97 -29.90 -43.10
CA SER A 7 3.78 -29.20 -42.09
C SER A 7 3.26 -27.81 -41.70
N LEU A 8 2.25 -27.30 -42.44
CA LEU A 8 1.66 -25.97 -42.17
C LEU A 8 0.38 -25.99 -41.32
N LYS A 9 -0.22 -27.17 -41.09
CA LYS A 9 -1.44 -27.30 -40.30
C LYS A 9 -1.19 -27.54 -38.79
N THR A 10 0.02 -27.89 -38.39
CA THR A 10 0.36 -28.16 -36.99
C THR A 10 0.79 -26.91 -36.18
N SER A 11 0.81 -25.71 -36.82
CA SER A 11 1.20 -24.45 -36.15
C SER A 11 0.02 -23.55 -35.74
N MET A 12 -1.23 -23.96 -35.99
CA MET A 12 -2.41 -23.10 -35.78
C MET A 12 -3.39 -23.63 -34.71
N GLU A 13 -2.94 -24.33 -33.70
CA GLU A 13 -3.77 -24.62 -32.52
C GLU A 13 -2.96 -24.54 -31.24
N LYS A 14 -2.57 -23.31 -30.82
CA LYS A 14 -2.41 -23.00 -29.41
C LYS A 14 -3.33 -21.84 -29.10
N ARG A 15 -4.52 -22.19 -28.57
CA ARG A 15 -5.45 -21.30 -27.88
C ARG A 15 -4.66 -20.21 -27.17
N ASP A 16 -5.11 -18.97 -27.26
CA ASP A 16 -4.67 -17.83 -26.46
C ASP A 16 -4.86 -18.15 -24.98
N SER A 17 -3.95 -18.94 -24.42
CA SER A 17 -3.94 -19.18 -22.99
C SER A 17 -3.51 -17.87 -22.33
N ILE A 18 -4.37 -17.37 -21.44
CA ILE A 18 -4.06 -16.20 -20.62
C ILE A 18 -2.65 -16.37 -20.07
N TYR A 19 -1.79 -15.35 -20.27
CA TYR A 19 -0.44 -15.35 -19.74
C TYR A 19 -0.48 -15.55 -18.22
N TYR A 20 0.22 -16.59 -17.73
CA TYR A 20 0.18 -16.98 -16.33
C TYR A 20 0.59 -15.86 -15.36
N GLY A 21 1.37 -14.88 -15.83
CA GLY A 21 1.70 -13.68 -15.05
C GLY A 21 0.47 -12.91 -14.54
N TRP A 22 -0.65 -12.88 -15.32
CA TRP A 22 -1.89 -12.24 -14.86
C TRP A 22 -2.55 -13.03 -13.72
N ILE A 23 -2.42 -14.35 -13.73
CA ILE A 23 -2.89 -15.20 -12.61
C ILE A 23 -2.06 -14.92 -11.36
N ILE A 24 -0.72 -14.83 -11.50
CA ILE A 24 0.18 -14.46 -10.40
C ILE A 24 -0.19 -13.08 -9.84
N LEU A 25 -0.44 -12.11 -10.71
CA LEU A 25 -0.84 -10.75 -10.29
C LEU A 25 -2.18 -10.76 -9.54
N PHE A 26 -3.17 -11.51 -10.04
CA PHE A 26 -4.46 -11.64 -9.38
C PHE A 26 -4.33 -12.30 -8.00
N ILE A 27 -3.54 -13.36 -7.88
CA ILE A 27 -3.27 -14.03 -6.60
C ILE A 27 -2.55 -13.06 -5.65
N ALA A 28 -1.53 -12.35 -6.12
CA ALA A 28 -0.81 -11.35 -5.32
C ALA A 28 -1.75 -10.23 -4.85
N PHE A 29 -2.66 -9.77 -5.71
CA PHE A 29 -3.70 -8.80 -5.36
C PHE A 29 -4.61 -9.32 -4.24
N ILE A 30 -5.13 -10.55 -4.35
CA ILE A 30 -5.98 -11.15 -3.31
C ILE A 30 -5.22 -11.30 -1.99
N ILE A 31 -3.98 -11.78 -2.03
CA ILE A 31 -3.14 -11.91 -0.82
C ILE A 31 -2.94 -10.54 -0.16
N LEU A 32 -2.70 -9.48 -0.95
CA LEU A 32 -2.55 -8.13 -0.45
C LEU A 32 -3.84 -7.62 0.19
N VAL A 33 -4.98 -7.80 -0.48
CA VAL A 33 -6.30 -7.40 0.03
C VAL A 33 -6.56 -8.01 1.40
N PHE A 34 -6.45 -9.33 1.52
CA PHE A 34 -6.74 -10.03 2.78
C PHE A 34 -5.70 -9.75 3.86
N GLY A 35 -4.41 -9.67 3.51
CA GLY A 35 -3.36 -9.32 4.46
C GLY A 35 -3.56 -7.92 5.05
N TYR A 36 -3.77 -6.93 4.18
CA TYR A 36 -4.00 -5.55 4.64
C TYR A 36 -5.38 -5.33 5.25
N ALA A 37 -6.38 -6.20 4.98
CA ALA A 37 -7.67 -6.12 5.65
C ALA A 37 -7.51 -6.19 7.19
N VAL A 38 -6.64 -7.06 7.70
CA VAL A 38 -6.34 -7.14 9.14
C VAL A 38 -5.81 -5.82 9.68
N ARG A 39 -4.87 -5.20 8.97
CA ARG A 39 -4.29 -3.90 9.38
C ARG A 39 -5.31 -2.78 9.29
N ASN A 40 -6.05 -2.70 8.20
CA ASN A 40 -6.90 -1.54 7.89
C ASN A 40 -8.26 -1.60 8.61
N THR A 41 -8.71 -2.79 9.07
CA THR A 41 -9.87 -2.92 9.94
C THR A 41 -9.57 -2.58 11.41
N PHE A 42 -8.31 -2.34 11.77
CA PHE A 42 -7.95 -1.85 13.10
C PHE A 42 -8.81 -0.67 13.55
N SER A 43 -9.10 0.29 12.67
CA SER A 43 -9.95 1.45 12.96
C SER A 43 -11.35 1.10 13.46
N VAL A 44 -11.85 -0.08 13.12
CA VAL A 44 -13.17 -0.59 13.52
C VAL A 44 -13.07 -1.39 14.84
N PHE A 45 -12.03 -2.19 15.00
CA PHE A 45 -11.75 -2.92 16.25
C PHE A 45 -11.32 -1.98 17.36
N TYR A 46 -10.61 -0.92 17.03
CA TYR A 46 -10.03 0.02 17.99
C TYR A 46 -11.10 0.62 18.96
N PRO A 47 -12.24 1.16 18.50
CA PRO A 47 -13.30 1.61 19.39
C PRO A 47 -13.84 0.51 20.30
N ALA A 48 -14.08 -0.68 19.77
CA ALA A 48 -14.61 -1.80 20.53
C ALA A 48 -13.66 -2.24 21.67
N ILE A 49 -12.35 -2.26 21.39
CA ILE A 49 -11.32 -2.58 22.41
C ILE A 49 -11.26 -1.49 23.49
N VAL A 50 -11.29 -0.21 23.09
CA VAL A 50 -11.27 0.92 24.03
C VAL A 50 -12.49 0.88 24.95
N GLU A 51 -13.66 0.59 24.43
CA GLU A 51 -14.91 0.49 25.19
C GLU A 51 -14.90 -0.67 26.19
N ASP A 52 -14.42 -1.86 25.75
CA ASP A 52 -14.42 -3.07 26.57
C ASP A 52 -13.42 -2.98 27.74
N PHE A 53 -12.25 -2.41 27.51
CA PHE A 53 -11.19 -2.31 28.53
C PHE A 53 -11.12 -0.95 29.24
N GLY A 54 -11.83 0.07 28.81
CA GLY A 54 -11.75 1.42 29.38
C GLY A 54 -10.37 2.08 29.22
N TRP A 55 -9.60 1.69 28.19
CA TRP A 55 -8.26 2.23 27.99
C TRP A 55 -8.30 3.57 27.24
N GLY A 56 -7.32 4.45 27.52
CA GLY A 56 -7.14 5.67 26.74
C GLY A 56 -6.80 5.39 25.27
N ARG A 57 -7.24 6.27 24.38
CA ARG A 57 -7.03 6.14 22.94
C ARG A 57 -5.54 6.16 22.58
N GLY A 58 -4.72 6.99 23.24
CA GLY A 58 -3.28 7.01 23.00
C GLY A 58 -2.62 5.65 23.25
N ASN A 59 -2.92 5.01 24.36
CA ASN A 59 -2.37 3.70 24.72
C ASN A 59 -2.81 2.61 23.74
N THR A 60 -4.06 2.64 23.29
CA THR A 60 -4.58 1.66 22.35
C THR A 60 -4.06 1.93 20.93
N GLY A 61 -3.94 3.20 20.53
CA GLY A 61 -3.32 3.60 19.25
C GLY A 61 -1.87 3.18 19.12
N LEU A 62 -1.15 3.05 20.26
CA LEU A 62 0.23 2.55 20.30
C LEU A 62 0.39 1.15 19.71
N MET A 63 -0.64 0.28 19.78
CA MET A 63 -0.62 -1.04 19.12
C MET A 63 -0.39 -0.90 17.63
N PHE A 64 -1.13 0.01 16.99
CA PHE A 64 -1.00 0.26 15.55
C PHE A 64 0.32 0.94 15.20
N SER A 65 0.79 1.87 16.06
CA SER A 65 2.10 2.50 15.95
C SER A 65 3.23 1.47 15.94
N ILE A 66 3.21 0.53 16.89
CA ILE A 66 4.19 -0.57 16.97
C ILE A 66 4.11 -1.44 15.70
N THR A 67 2.89 -1.73 15.23
CA THR A 67 2.70 -2.54 14.00
C THR A 67 3.40 -1.91 12.80
N ILE A 68 3.27 -0.60 12.60
CA ILE A 68 3.90 0.09 11.47
C ILE A 68 5.41 0.13 11.62
N LEU A 69 5.90 0.38 12.82
CA LEU A 69 7.32 0.41 13.11
C LEU A 69 7.98 -0.95 12.85
N VAL A 70 7.43 -2.02 13.43
CA VAL A 70 7.94 -3.39 13.27
C VAL A 70 7.83 -3.82 11.81
N TYR A 71 6.73 -3.50 11.12
CA TYR A 71 6.57 -3.76 9.70
C TYR A 71 7.72 -3.18 8.87
N GLY A 72 8.08 -1.91 9.13
CA GLY A 72 9.18 -1.24 8.42
C GLY A 72 10.55 -1.88 8.65
N PHE A 73 10.83 -2.32 9.87
CA PHE A 73 12.11 -2.98 10.20
C PHE A 73 12.18 -4.42 9.69
N VAL A 74 11.07 -5.15 9.69
CA VAL A 74 11.02 -6.55 9.23
C VAL A 74 10.96 -6.66 7.70
N ALA A 75 10.44 -5.65 6.99
CA ALA A 75 10.25 -5.70 5.54
C ALA A 75 11.52 -6.04 4.72
N PRO A 76 12.72 -5.50 5.02
CA PRO A 76 13.95 -5.91 4.32
C PRO A 76 14.32 -7.38 4.56
N VAL A 77 14.09 -7.86 5.79
CA VAL A 77 14.33 -9.27 6.16
C VAL A 77 13.34 -10.18 5.43
N ALA A 78 12.08 -9.78 5.36
CA ALA A 78 11.02 -10.50 4.65
C ALA A 78 11.36 -10.67 3.15
N GLY A 79 11.85 -9.60 2.50
CA GLY A 79 12.33 -9.68 1.12
C GLY A 79 13.44 -10.71 0.95
N SER A 80 14.46 -10.65 1.80
CA SER A 80 15.60 -11.60 1.77
C SER A 80 15.16 -13.05 2.00
N LEU A 81 14.20 -13.26 2.90
CA LEU A 81 13.65 -14.61 3.18
C LEU A 81 12.89 -15.16 1.97
N VAL A 82 12.10 -14.33 1.29
CA VAL A 82 11.39 -14.74 0.08
C VAL A 82 12.36 -15.06 -1.06
N ASP A 83 13.42 -14.27 -1.23
CA ASP A 83 14.45 -14.53 -2.23
C ASP A 83 15.19 -15.84 -1.97
N ARG A 84 15.45 -16.17 -0.69
CA ARG A 84 16.17 -17.39 -0.30
C ARG A 84 15.32 -18.64 -0.28
N PHE A 85 14.13 -18.59 0.28
CA PHE A 85 13.28 -19.75 0.55
C PHE A 85 12.07 -19.86 -0.38
N GLY A 86 11.84 -18.83 -1.19
CA GLY A 86 10.70 -18.73 -2.11
C GLY A 86 9.38 -18.34 -1.45
N PRO A 87 8.46 -17.77 -2.24
CA PRO A 87 7.19 -17.25 -1.73
C PRO A 87 6.24 -18.36 -1.23
N ARG A 88 6.36 -19.56 -1.78
CA ARG A 88 5.50 -20.71 -1.41
C ARG A 88 5.65 -21.19 0.02
N LEU A 89 6.80 -20.93 0.63
CA LEU A 89 7.04 -21.24 2.04
C LEU A 89 6.80 -20.01 2.92
N ILE A 90 7.33 -18.85 2.50
CA ILE A 90 7.35 -17.67 3.36
C ILE A 90 5.98 -17.04 3.51
N LEU A 91 5.18 -16.94 2.43
CA LEU A 91 3.84 -16.34 2.52
C LEU A 91 2.87 -17.16 3.41
N PRO A 92 2.78 -18.51 3.29
CA PRO A 92 2.01 -19.31 4.25
C PRO A 92 2.46 -19.14 5.70
N VAL A 93 3.76 -19.15 5.96
CA VAL A 93 4.31 -18.91 7.31
C VAL A 93 3.88 -17.53 7.81
N GLY A 94 4.00 -16.50 6.98
CA GLY A 94 3.52 -15.16 7.31
C GLY A 94 2.01 -15.13 7.59
N ALA A 95 1.20 -15.83 6.79
CA ALA A 95 -0.24 -15.93 7.01
C ALA A 95 -0.60 -16.61 8.35
N PHE A 96 0.10 -17.69 8.72
CA PHE A 96 -0.07 -18.32 10.04
C PHE A 96 0.32 -17.38 11.19
N ILE A 97 1.39 -16.61 11.02
CA ILE A 97 1.82 -15.63 12.04
C ILE A 97 0.77 -14.51 12.18
N VAL A 98 0.23 -13.97 11.06
CA VAL A 98 -0.85 -12.96 11.11
C VAL A 98 -2.11 -13.52 11.74
N GLY A 99 -2.61 -14.65 11.22
CA GLY A 99 -3.83 -15.27 11.69
C GLY A 99 -3.74 -15.69 13.15
N GLY A 100 -2.62 -16.29 13.55
CA GLY A 100 -2.34 -16.65 14.94
C GLY A 100 -2.24 -15.43 15.86
N GLY A 101 -1.53 -14.37 15.42
CA GLY A 101 -1.42 -13.12 16.19
C GLY A 101 -2.79 -12.45 16.41
N VAL A 102 -3.63 -12.39 15.36
CA VAL A 102 -5.00 -11.86 15.48
C VAL A 102 -5.87 -12.75 16.37
N ALA A 103 -5.79 -14.08 16.22
CA ALA A 103 -6.54 -15.00 17.07
C ALA A 103 -6.11 -14.90 18.55
N LEU A 104 -4.83 -14.74 18.84
CA LEU A 104 -4.32 -14.53 20.20
C LEU A 104 -4.80 -13.21 20.80
N CYS A 105 -5.06 -12.17 19.99
CA CYS A 105 -5.66 -10.94 20.49
C CYS A 105 -7.04 -11.16 21.12
N SER A 106 -7.81 -12.16 20.67
CA SER A 106 -9.11 -12.50 21.26
C SER A 106 -9.03 -12.97 22.72
N MET A 107 -7.87 -13.45 23.14
CA MET A 107 -7.59 -13.92 24.50
C MET A 107 -6.84 -12.85 25.33
N ALA A 108 -6.62 -11.66 24.78
CA ALA A 108 -5.87 -10.61 25.46
C ALA A 108 -6.66 -10.03 26.64
N THR A 109 -6.00 -9.92 27.79
CA THR A 109 -6.56 -9.35 29.03
C THR A 109 -5.81 -8.09 29.49
N ALA A 110 -4.65 -7.80 28.88
CA ALA A 110 -3.80 -6.67 29.23
C ALA A 110 -3.25 -5.99 27.96
N LYS A 111 -2.88 -4.69 28.09
CA LYS A 111 -2.37 -3.88 26.98
C LYS A 111 -1.14 -4.51 26.30
N TRP A 112 -0.21 -5.07 27.09
CA TRP A 112 1.01 -5.65 26.55
C TRP A 112 0.77 -6.91 25.69
N HIS A 113 -0.34 -7.66 25.89
CA HIS A 113 -0.75 -8.75 25.02
C HIS A 113 -1.01 -8.22 23.59
N PHE A 114 -1.73 -7.09 23.48
CA PHE A 114 -1.97 -6.47 22.18
C PHE A 114 -0.69 -5.91 21.54
N TYR A 115 0.20 -5.31 22.33
CA TYR A 115 1.49 -4.83 21.80
C TYR A 115 2.32 -5.99 21.24
N LEU A 116 2.30 -7.15 21.89
CA LEU A 116 2.99 -8.34 21.43
C LEU A 116 2.27 -8.99 20.24
N PHE A 117 0.98 -9.30 20.38
CA PHE A 117 0.26 -10.08 19.39
C PHE A 117 -0.06 -9.25 18.16
N TYR A 118 -0.66 -8.08 18.32
CA TYR A 118 -1.00 -7.21 17.21
C TYR A 118 0.22 -6.38 16.75
N GLY A 119 0.91 -5.74 17.68
CA GLY A 119 2.03 -4.85 17.40
C GLY A 119 3.23 -5.57 16.76
N ILE A 120 3.63 -6.74 17.29
CA ILE A 120 4.84 -7.46 16.84
C ILE A 120 4.50 -8.64 15.93
N MET A 121 3.67 -9.59 16.37
CA MET A 121 3.40 -10.80 15.59
C MET A 121 2.68 -10.48 14.28
N VAL A 122 1.56 -9.76 14.35
CA VAL A 122 0.80 -9.39 13.14
C VAL A 122 1.68 -8.56 12.20
N ALA A 123 2.46 -7.61 12.71
CA ALA A 123 3.37 -6.82 11.89
C ALA A 123 4.43 -7.65 11.17
N ALA A 124 5.08 -8.58 11.89
CA ALA A 124 6.06 -9.49 11.30
C ALA A 124 5.43 -10.37 10.20
N GLY A 125 4.26 -10.95 10.47
CA GLY A 125 3.54 -11.75 9.49
C GLY A 125 3.08 -10.93 8.27
N LEU A 126 2.60 -9.70 8.48
CA LEU A 126 2.24 -8.79 7.39
C LEU A 126 3.46 -8.40 6.52
N SER A 127 4.64 -8.27 7.11
CA SER A 127 5.86 -8.02 6.34
C SER A 127 6.21 -9.19 5.44
N LEU A 128 5.93 -10.44 5.88
CA LEU A 128 6.17 -11.65 5.09
C LEU A 128 5.13 -11.88 3.99
N THR A 129 3.90 -11.36 4.13
CA THR A 129 2.80 -11.54 3.17
C THR A 129 2.46 -10.28 2.38
N GLY A 130 3.04 -9.13 2.72
CA GLY A 130 2.63 -7.82 2.26
C GLY A 130 3.32 -7.33 0.98
N TRP A 131 3.46 -6.01 0.92
CA TRP A 131 3.91 -5.28 -0.28
C TRP A 131 5.27 -5.73 -0.80
N THR A 132 6.29 -5.80 0.07
CA THR A 132 7.67 -6.08 -0.33
C THR A 132 7.83 -7.42 -1.06
N PRO A 133 7.40 -8.56 -0.51
CA PRO A 133 7.50 -9.84 -1.21
C PRO A 133 6.63 -9.90 -2.47
N LEU A 134 5.43 -9.34 -2.44
CA LEU A 134 4.52 -9.42 -3.58
C LEU A 134 5.00 -8.57 -4.76
N THR A 135 5.55 -7.37 -4.51
CA THR A 135 6.17 -6.56 -5.57
C THR A 135 7.40 -7.22 -6.17
N ALA A 136 8.22 -7.89 -5.37
CA ALA A 136 9.37 -8.66 -5.87
C ALA A 136 8.91 -9.77 -6.83
N ILE A 137 7.89 -10.55 -6.45
CA ILE A 137 7.34 -11.61 -7.30
C ILE A 137 6.77 -11.03 -8.59
N VAL A 138 5.89 -10.02 -8.50
CA VAL A 138 5.24 -9.40 -9.67
C VAL A 138 6.28 -8.78 -10.61
N SER A 139 7.37 -8.21 -10.08
CA SER A 139 8.44 -7.63 -10.90
C SER A 139 9.19 -8.65 -11.75
N ASN A 140 9.24 -9.93 -11.33
CA ASN A 140 9.84 -11.01 -12.10
C ASN A 140 8.96 -11.43 -13.30
N TRP A 141 7.64 -11.30 -13.17
CA TRP A 141 6.68 -11.67 -14.21
C TRP A 141 6.40 -10.55 -15.21
N PHE A 142 6.52 -9.29 -14.81
CA PHE A 142 6.24 -8.12 -15.64
C PHE A 142 7.45 -7.18 -15.71
N VAL A 143 7.99 -7.00 -16.92
CA VAL A 143 9.09 -6.07 -17.21
C VAL A 143 8.57 -4.85 -17.96
N ARG A 144 7.91 -5.06 -19.11
CA ARG A 144 7.35 -3.97 -19.94
C ARG A 144 6.07 -3.38 -19.33
N LYS A 145 5.21 -4.22 -18.74
CA LYS A 145 3.91 -3.84 -18.14
C LYS A 145 4.01 -3.67 -16.61
N ARG A 146 5.22 -3.44 -16.07
CA ARG A 146 5.46 -3.36 -14.62
C ARG A 146 4.63 -2.26 -13.94
N GLY A 147 4.51 -1.08 -14.55
CA GLY A 147 3.71 0.03 -14.02
C GLY A 147 2.23 -0.34 -13.86
N LEU A 148 1.63 -0.96 -14.89
CA LEU A 148 0.25 -1.43 -14.83
C LEU A 148 0.08 -2.53 -13.77
N ALA A 149 1.01 -3.49 -13.70
CA ALA A 149 0.96 -4.57 -12.73
C ALA A 149 1.05 -4.05 -11.28
N PHE A 150 1.92 -3.09 -11.02
CA PHE A 150 2.04 -2.45 -9.70
C PHE A 150 0.82 -1.58 -9.38
N GLY A 151 0.22 -0.90 -10.37
CA GLY A 151 -1.02 -0.16 -10.18
C GLY A 151 -2.18 -1.06 -9.74
N ILE A 152 -2.35 -2.22 -10.41
CA ILE A 152 -3.35 -3.22 -10.04
C ILE A 152 -3.06 -3.78 -8.63
N LEU A 153 -1.81 -4.12 -8.34
CA LEU A 153 -1.42 -4.61 -7.01
C LEU A 153 -1.71 -3.56 -5.93
N SER A 154 -1.36 -2.29 -6.17
CA SER A 154 -1.60 -1.17 -5.25
C SER A 154 -3.08 -0.95 -4.95
N ALA A 155 -3.97 -1.17 -5.94
CA ALA A 155 -5.41 -1.09 -5.73
C ALA A 155 -5.91 -2.10 -4.66
N GLY A 156 -5.17 -3.19 -4.42
CA GLY A 156 -5.45 -4.15 -3.35
C GLY A 156 -5.39 -3.52 -1.96
N PHE A 157 -4.54 -2.52 -1.73
CA PHE A 157 -4.52 -1.78 -0.47
C PHE A 157 -5.86 -1.03 -0.24
N GLY A 158 -6.33 -0.28 -1.24
CA GLY A 158 -7.64 0.39 -1.15
C GLY A 158 -8.81 -0.60 -1.01
N GLY A 159 -8.75 -1.74 -1.74
CA GLY A 159 -9.73 -2.81 -1.62
C GLY A 159 -9.82 -3.41 -0.21
N SER A 160 -8.73 -3.45 0.53
CA SER A 160 -8.72 -3.94 1.91
C SER A 160 -9.49 -3.06 2.89
N LEU A 161 -9.62 -1.76 2.61
CA LEU A 161 -10.37 -0.81 3.44
C LEU A 161 -11.90 -1.09 3.41
N VAL A 162 -12.39 -1.69 2.33
CA VAL A 162 -13.81 -2.05 2.18
C VAL A 162 -14.23 -3.10 3.22
N PHE A 163 -13.28 -3.90 3.71
CA PHE A 163 -13.54 -4.91 4.75
C PHE A 163 -13.95 -4.32 6.11
N ALA A 164 -13.86 -3.01 6.31
CA ALA A 164 -14.28 -2.35 7.54
C ALA A 164 -15.77 -2.58 7.84
N ALA A 165 -16.64 -2.51 6.84
CA ALA A 165 -18.07 -2.80 7.02
C ALA A 165 -18.31 -4.27 7.41
N ILE A 166 -17.58 -5.20 6.80
CA ILE A 166 -17.66 -6.64 7.12
C ILE A 166 -17.16 -6.88 8.55
N ALA A 167 -16.03 -6.27 8.93
CA ALA A 167 -15.49 -6.38 10.28
C ALA A 167 -16.46 -5.82 11.33
N GLN A 168 -17.09 -4.67 11.06
CA GLN A 168 -18.09 -4.10 11.96
C GLN A 168 -19.32 -5.01 12.09
N PHE A 169 -19.77 -5.61 11.01
CA PHE A 169 -20.88 -6.59 11.04
C PHE A 169 -20.54 -7.78 11.95
N LEU A 170 -19.32 -8.34 11.80
CA LEU A 170 -18.86 -9.43 12.65
C LEU A 170 -18.76 -9.01 14.11
N ILE A 171 -18.23 -7.83 14.40
CA ILE A 171 -18.13 -7.29 15.77
C ILE A 171 -19.52 -7.13 16.39
N SER A 172 -20.48 -6.56 15.63
CA SER A 172 -21.84 -6.31 16.12
C SER A 172 -22.62 -7.60 16.38
N THR A 173 -22.29 -8.68 15.64
CA THR A 173 -23.02 -9.96 15.74
C THR A 173 -22.41 -10.90 16.77
N PHE A 174 -21.07 -10.99 16.80
CA PHE A 174 -20.34 -12.02 17.57
C PHE A 174 -19.42 -11.44 18.65
N GLY A 175 -19.28 -10.12 18.73
CA GLY A 175 -18.26 -9.46 19.54
C GLY A 175 -16.89 -9.42 18.85
N TRP A 176 -16.02 -8.50 19.31
CA TRP A 176 -14.71 -8.27 18.69
C TRP A 176 -13.75 -9.46 18.82
N GLN A 177 -13.84 -10.25 19.93
CA GLN A 177 -13.00 -11.41 20.16
C GLN A 177 -13.22 -12.49 19.08
N ILE A 178 -14.49 -12.88 18.89
CA ILE A 178 -14.86 -13.90 17.88
C ILE A 178 -14.62 -13.37 16.48
N ALA A 179 -14.87 -12.08 16.23
CA ALA A 179 -14.58 -11.43 14.94
C ALA A 179 -13.10 -11.53 14.56
N TYR A 180 -12.18 -11.34 15.51
CA TYR A 180 -10.74 -11.53 15.29
C TYR A 180 -10.38 -12.97 14.92
N VAL A 181 -10.97 -13.96 15.61
CA VAL A 181 -10.75 -15.38 15.28
C VAL A 181 -11.24 -15.69 13.85
N ILE A 182 -12.45 -15.25 13.49
CA ILE A 182 -13.02 -15.46 12.16
C ILE A 182 -12.11 -14.85 11.09
N ILE A 183 -11.66 -13.60 11.27
CA ILE A 183 -10.80 -12.91 10.30
C ILE A 183 -9.44 -13.62 10.21
N GLY A 184 -8.85 -14.04 11.34
CA GLY A 184 -7.59 -14.77 11.36
C GLY A 184 -7.67 -16.11 10.62
N VAL A 185 -8.71 -16.89 10.87
CA VAL A 185 -8.96 -18.18 10.19
C VAL A 185 -9.21 -17.97 8.70
N ALA A 186 -10.05 -17.00 8.32
CA ALA A 186 -10.34 -16.70 6.93
C ALA A 186 -9.08 -16.29 6.16
N LEU A 187 -8.22 -15.46 6.77
CA LEU A 187 -6.94 -15.06 6.18
C LEU A 187 -6.05 -16.27 5.89
N VAL A 188 -5.88 -17.16 6.87
CA VAL A 188 -5.07 -18.38 6.71
C VAL A 188 -5.67 -19.28 5.64
N ALA A 189 -7.00 -19.52 5.68
CA ALA A 189 -7.71 -20.37 4.73
C ALA A 189 -7.62 -19.87 3.28
N ILE A 190 -7.46 -18.57 3.08
CA ILE A 190 -7.33 -17.97 1.74
C ILE A 190 -5.86 -17.88 1.30
N ILE A 191 -4.98 -17.29 2.13
CA ILE A 191 -3.60 -17.02 1.73
C ILE A 191 -2.79 -18.31 1.59
N VAL A 192 -2.94 -19.27 2.51
CA VAL A 192 -2.12 -20.49 2.50
C VAL A 192 -2.32 -21.30 1.23
N PRO A 193 -3.54 -21.68 0.80
CA PRO A 193 -3.69 -22.45 -0.43
C PRO A 193 -3.31 -21.64 -1.68
N LEU A 194 -3.66 -20.35 -1.77
CA LEU A 194 -3.31 -19.53 -2.91
C LEU A 194 -1.80 -19.41 -3.09
N SER A 195 -1.06 -19.15 -2.01
CA SER A 195 0.39 -18.97 -2.08
C SER A 195 1.12 -20.29 -2.27
N SER A 196 0.73 -21.38 -1.60
CA SER A 196 1.40 -22.68 -1.67
C SER A 196 1.19 -23.37 -3.02
N LEU A 197 -0.04 -23.34 -3.55
CA LEU A 197 -0.40 -24.12 -4.73
C LEU A 197 -0.12 -23.37 -6.04
N LEU A 198 -0.49 -22.09 -6.10
CA LEU A 198 -0.56 -21.35 -7.36
C LEU A 198 0.60 -20.36 -7.55
N LEU A 199 1.17 -19.80 -6.48
CA LEU A 199 2.20 -18.78 -6.62
C LEU A 199 3.52 -19.37 -7.11
N ARG A 200 4.20 -18.63 -8.01
CA ARG A 200 5.53 -18.97 -8.56
C ARG A 200 6.41 -17.71 -8.55
N SER A 201 7.68 -17.88 -8.17
CA SER A 201 8.62 -16.76 -8.11
C SER A 201 9.00 -16.24 -9.49
N HIS A 202 9.21 -17.15 -10.44
CA HIS A 202 9.73 -16.80 -11.76
C HIS A 202 8.90 -17.40 -12.90
N PRO A 203 8.79 -16.70 -14.04
CA PRO A 203 8.18 -17.26 -15.25
C PRO A 203 8.84 -18.56 -15.72
N ARG A 204 10.15 -18.69 -15.50
CA ARG A 204 10.94 -19.89 -15.84
C ARG A 204 10.44 -21.16 -15.14
N ASP A 205 9.82 -21.05 -13.97
CA ASP A 205 9.22 -22.17 -13.23
C ASP A 205 8.05 -22.81 -14.01
N LYS A 206 7.56 -22.13 -15.05
CA LYS A 206 6.51 -22.57 -15.99
C LYS A 206 6.99 -22.65 -17.44
N GLY A 207 8.30 -22.54 -17.68
CA GLY A 207 8.85 -22.49 -19.05
C GLY A 207 8.45 -21.22 -19.82
N LEU A 208 8.12 -20.13 -19.14
CA LEU A 208 7.69 -18.86 -19.72
C LEU A 208 8.78 -17.80 -19.57
N LEU A 209 8.67 -16.75 -20.39
CA LEU A 209 9.45 -15.52 -20.24
C LEU A 209 8.59 -14.39 -19.64
N PRO A 210 9.22 -13.35 -19.08
CA PRO A 210 8.50 -12.18 -18.62
C PRO A 210 7.63 -11.57 -19.73
N ASP A 211 6.49 -10.96 -19.35
CA ASP A 211 5.50 -10.35 -20.24
C ASP A 211 4.93 -11.30 -21.33
N GLY A 212 5.18 -12.61 -21.24
CA GLY A 212 4.73 -13.60 -22.23
C GLY A 212 5.49 -13.54 -23.56
N VAL A 213 6.65 -12.89 -23.59
CA VAL A 213 7.50 -12.83 -24.80
C VAL A 213 8.01 -14.22 -25.13
N ARG A 214 7.84 -14.68 -26.37
CA ARG A 214 8.42 -15.94 -26.85
C ARG A 214 9.88 -15.73 -27.28
N LEU A 215 10.71 -16.73 -27.09
CA LEU A 215 12.15 -16.76 -27.48
C LEU A 215 12.46 -16.50 -28.94
N SER A 216 11.49 -16.18 -29.78
CA SER A 216 11.60 -15.97 -31.21
C SER A 216 11.64 -14.50 -31.66
N ALA A 217 11.94 -13.55 -30.75
CA ALA A 217 12.22 -12.18 -31.19
C ALA A 217 13.67 -12.10 -31.70
N PRO A 218 13.92 -11.64 -32.94
CA PRO A 218 15.28 -11.41 -33.44
C PRO A 218 15.98 -10.39 -32.54
N GLU A 219 17.27 -10.64 -32.29
CA GLU A 219 18.14 -9.66 -31.64
C GLU A 219 18.07 -8.32 -32.41
N PRO A 220 18.10 -7.18 -31.71
CA PRO A 220 18.09 -5.89 -32.38
C PRO A 220 19.32 -5.78 -33.30
N LYS A 221 19.05 -5.59 -34.55
CA LYS A 221 20.05 -5.47 -35.63
C LYS A 221 20.74 -4.11 -35.59
N ASN A 222 21.34 -3.70 -34.54
CA ASN A 222 22.46 -2.74 -34.57
C ASN A 222 22.92 -2.35 -33.13
N PRO A 223 24.14 -2.72 -32.73
CA PRO A 223 24.76 -2.24 -31.52
C PRO A 223 25.22 -0.77 -31.56
N ASN A 224 25.12 -0.13 -32.72
CA ASN A 224 25.75 1.18 -33.01
C ASN A 224 24.81 2.32 -33.32
N GLU A 225 23.53 2.26 -32.99
CA GLU A 225 22.73 3.49 -33.00
C GLU A 225 23.10 4.35 -31.79
N PRO A 226 23.64 5.57 -32.01
CA PRO A 226 23.92 6.47 -30.89
C PRO A 226 22.61 6.89 -30.25
N VAL A 227 22.42 6.47 -28.99
CA VAL A 227 21.38 7.04 -28.13
C VAL A 227 21.74 8.52 -27.94
N ILE A 228 21.11 9.38 -28.69
CA ILE A 228 21.25 10.85 -28.54
C ILE A 228 20.63 11.22 -27.19
N SER A 229 21.44 11.23 -26.17
CA SER A 229 21.10 11.78 -24.85
C SER A 229 21.48 13.25 -24.84
N THR A 230 20.51 14.12 -25.06
CA THR A 230 20.67 15.56 -24.88
C THR A 230 20.53 15.93 -23.41
N SER A 231 21.57 16.59 -22.87
CA SER A 231 21.57 17.38 -21.64
C SER A 231 21.55 16.63 -20.30
N LEU A 232 21.33 17.32 -19.23
CA LEU A 232 21.32 16.91 -17.81
C LEU A 232 20.60 15.56 -17.53
N GLU A 233 19.63 15.18 -18.34
CA GLU A 233 18.92 13.90 -18.32
C GLU A 233 19.85 12.70 -18.50
N GLY A 234 20.81 12.79 -19.41
CA GLY A 234 21.76 11.71 -19.68
C GLY A 234 22.69 11.45 -18.50
N ALA A 235 23.12 12.48 -17.79
CA ALA A 235 24.01 12.36 -16.64
C ALA A 235 23.32 11.75 -15.42
N TRP A 236 22.06 12.09 -15.15
CA TRP A 236 21.29 11.52 -14.04
C TRP A 236 20.88 10.07 -14.34
N ALA A 237 20.39 9.79 -15.53
CA ALA A 237 19.97 8.44 -15.97
C ALA A 237 21.15 7.48 -16.11
N SER A 238 22.35 7.96 -16.49
CA SER A 238 23.56 7.16 -16.58
C SER A 238 24.24 6.89 -15.24
N THR A 239 23.81 7.58 -14.17
CA THR A 239 24.38 7.41 -12.84
C THR A 239 23.99 6.05 -12.26
N SER A 240 24.96 5.21 -11.93
CA SER A 240 24.72 4.01 -11.14
C SER A 240 24.40 4.40 -9.69
N TRP A 241 23.09 4.51 -9.37
CA TRP A 241 22.62 4.85 -8.05
C TRP A 241 22.87 3.74 -7.04
N THR A 242 23.51 4.09 -5.92
CA THR A 242 23.61 3.26 -4.72
C THR A 242 22.97 4.01 -3.57
N LEU A 243 22.58 3.31 -2.49
CA LEU A 243 22.00 3.95 -1.32
C LEU A 243 22.91 5.05 -0.76
N SER A 244 24.22 4.80 -0.69
CA SER A 244 25.22 5.78 -0.20
C SER A 244 25.28 7.05 -1.06
N LYS A 245 25.10 6.94 -2.38
CA LYS A 245 25.03 8.09 -3.26
C LYS A 245 23.68 8.82 -3.13
N ALA A 246 22.59 8.07 -3.06
CA ALA A 246 21.25 8.63 -2.95
C ALA A 246 21.06 9.47 -1.68
N ILE A 247 21.50 8.98 -0.52
CA ILE A 247 21.41 9.69 0.77
C ILE A 247 22.14 11.04 0.75
N LYS A 248 23.18 11.20 -0.10
CA LYS A 248 23.90 12.47 -0.24
C LYS A 248 23.14 13.52 -1.06
N THR A 249 22.03 13.15 -1.72
CA THR A 249 21.22 14.06 -2.51
C THR A 249 20.09 14.64 -1.69
N TYR A 250 19.75 15.92 -1.94
CA TYR A 250 18.58 16.54 -1.31
C TYR A 250 17.27 15.90 -1.75
N HIS A 251 17.19 15.35 -2.98
CA HIS A 251 16.02 14.65 -3.48
C HIS A 251 15.63 13.45 -2.61
N PHE A 252 16.62 12.68 -2.12
CA PHE A 252 16.38 11.57 -1.22
C PHE A 252 15.66 12.03 0.07
N TRP A 253 16.16 13.09 0.69
CA TRP A 253 15.58 13.59 1.93
C TRP A 253 14.21 14.24 1.74
N LEU A 254 14.00 14.95 0.61
CA LEU A 254 12.67 15.45 0.29
C LEU A 254 11.67 14.31 0.15
N LEU A 255 12.01 13.23 -0.57
CA LEU A 255 11.16 12.04 -0.72
C LEU A 255 10.96 11.31 0.61
N PHE A 256 12.00 11.23 1.44
CA PHE A 256 11.89 10.67 2.79
C PHE A 256 10.89 11.45 3.65
N PHE A 257 10.96 12.77 3.63
CA PHE A 257 10.01 13.61 4.38
C PHE A 257 8.61 13.63 3.77
N ILE A 258 8.45 13.47 2.45
CA ILE A 258 7.13 13.23 1.85
C ILE A 258 6.56 11.90 2.35
N ALA A 259 7.36 10.83 2.37
CA ALA A 259 6.92 9.55 2.92
C ALA A 259 6.51 9.67 4.39
N PHE A 260 7.27 10.42 5.20
CA PHE A 260 6.97 10.68 6.60
C PHE A 260 5.65 11.45 6.77
N CYS A 261 5.46 12.57 6.05
CA CYS A 261 4.30 13.43 6.21
C CYS A 261 3.05 12.85 5.54
N PHE A 262 3.17 12.44 4.26
CA PHE A 262 2.03 12.04 3.45
C PHE A 262 1.52 10.63 3.82
N LEU A 263 2.39 9.63 3.72
CA LEU A 263 2.04 8.24 4.04
C LEU A 263 2.05 8.01 5.56
N GLY A 264 3.10 8.49 6.24
CA GLY A 264 3.31 8.26 7.67
C GLY A 264 2.29 8.98 8.53
N LEU A 265 2.18 10.29 8.43
CA LEU A 265 1.26 11.06 9.27
C LEU A 265 -0.16 11.06 8.70
N ALA A 266 -0.37 11.60 7.48
CA ALA A 266 -1.73 11.85 6.99
C ALA A 266 -2.53 10.56 6.76
N GLU A 267 -1.96 9.59 6.05
CA GLU A 267 -2.67 8.33 5.74
C GLU A 267 -2.93 7.51 7.01
N THR A 268 -1.94 7.37 7.90
CA THR A 268 -2.10 6.54 9.11
C THR A 268 -3.02 7.14 10.17
N ILE A 269 -3.06 8.47 10.33
CA ILE A 269 -4.07 9.12 11.17
C ILE A 269 -5.46 8.80 10.66
N ALA A 270 -5.69 8.94 9.36
CA ALA A 270 -6.99 8.65 8.76
C ALA A 270 -7.37 7.17 8.93
N ILE A 271 -6.45 6.25 8.65
CA ILE A 271 -6.71 4.82 8.81
C ILE A 271 -7.02 4.46 10.28
N ALA A 272 -6.33 5.03 11.24
CA ALA A 272 -6.49 4.65 12.64
C ALA A 272 -7.70 5.32 13.33
N HIS A 273 -7.98 6.59 13.02
CA HIS A 273 -8.89 7.41 13.82
C HIS A 273 -10.18 7.85 13.12
N MET A 274 -10.34 7.62 11.80
CA MET A 274 -11.52 8.09 11.07
C MET A 274 -12.82 7.49 11.62
N VAL A 275 -12.86 6.18 11.91
CA VAL A 275 -14.05 5.51 12.45
C VAL A 275 -14.37 6.04 13.85
N PHE A 276 -13.34 6.28 14.67
CA PHE A 276 -13.53 6.88 16.00
C PHE A 276 -14.15 8.26 15.91
N PHE A 277 -13.61 9.13 15.07
CA PHE A 277 -14.14 10.46 14.86
C PHE A 277 -15.64 10.44 14.47
N PHE A 278 -16.03 9.60 13.53
CA PHE A 278 -17.43 9.50 13.13
C PHE A 278 -18.33 8.95 14.25
N ARG A 279 -17.81 8.08 15.11
CA ARG A 279 -18.55 7.61 16.30
C ARG A 279 -18.73 8.73 17.33
N ASP A 280 -17.70 9.54 17.56
CA ASP A 280 -17.75 10.70 18.47
C ASP A 280 -18.74 11.76 18.00
N VAL A 281 -18.88 11.94 16.67
CA VAL A 281 -19.88 12.83 16.07
C VAL A 281 -21.31 12.31 16.25
N GLY A 282 -21.49 11.02 16.61
CA GLY A 282 -22.81 10.41 16.86
C GLY A 282 -23.28 9.42 15.79
N TYR A 283 -22.44 9.06 14.82
CA TYR A 283 -22.80 7.99 13.88
C TYR A 283 -22.75 6.62 14.58
N GLY A 284 -23.75 5.79 14.30
CA GLY A 284 -23.71 4.38 14.72
C GLY A 284 -22.53 3.65 14.08
N ALA A 285 -22.01 2.63 14.78
CA ALA A 285 -20.79 1.91 14.40
C ALA A 285 -20.80 1.40 12.96
N MET A 286 -21.92 0.81 12.49
CA MET A 286 -22.07 0.32 11.14
C MET A 286 -21.98 1.44 10.10
N ARG A 287 -22.59 2.61 10.37
CA ARG A 287 -22.53 3.75 9.45
C ARG A 287 -21.12 4.35 9.39
N ALA A 288 -20.44 4.48 10.53
CA ALA A 288 -19.06 4.94 10.59
C ALA A 288 -18.11 4.01 9.80
N ALA A 289 -18.26 2.69 9.95
CA ALA A 289 -17.52 1.71 9.16
C ALA A 289 -17.88 1.76 7.66
N GLY A 290 -19.14 2.02 7.33
CA GLY A 290 -19.60 2.22 5.96
C GLY A 290 -18.97 3.44 5.28
N ILE A 291 -18.89 4.59 5.97
CA ILE A 291 -18.19 5.79 5.50
C ILE A 291 -16.71 5.48 5.23
N TYR A 292 -16.07 4.74 6.14
CA TYR A 292 -14.68 4.31 5.97
C TYR A 292 -14.51 3.34 4.79
N SER A 293 -15.48 2.46 4.53
CA SER A 293 -15.46 1.59 3.34
C SER A 293 -15.60 2.38 2.04
N VAL A 294 -16.41 3.45 2.02
CA VAL A 294 -16.51 4.37 0.88
C VAL A 294 -15.18 5.07 0.62
N PHE A 295 -14.46 5.49 1.67
CA PHE A 295 -13.08 5.95 1.53
C PHE A 295 -12.20 4.92 0.82
N GLY A 296 -12.30 3.64 1.18
CA GLY A 296 -11.57 2.55 0.53
C GLY A 296 -11.89 2.39 -0.95
N VAL A 297 -13.16 2.45 -1.34
CA VAL A 297 -13.59 2.40 -2.75
C VAL A 297 -13.03 3.60 -3.53
N ALA A 298 -13.15 4.80 -2.97
CA ALA A 298 -12.62 6.02 -3.57
C ALA A 298 -11.08 5.95 -3.71
N PHE A 299 -10.39 5.36 -2.74
CA PHE A 299 -8.94 5.12 -2.77
C PHE A 299 -8.55 4.21 -3.95
N VAL A 300 -9.30 3.12 -4.20
CA VAL A 300 -9.09 2.24 -5.38
C VAL A 300 -9.25 3.04 -6.69
N VAL A 301 -10.31 3.83 -6.80
CA VAL A 301 -10.52 4.68 -7.98
C VAL A 301 -9.37 5.67 -8.16
N GLY A 302 -8.94 6.30 -7.07
CA GLY A 302 -7.79 7.20 -7.07
C GLY A 302 -6.51 6.52 -7.56
N ASN A 303 -6.22 5.29 -7.08
CA ASN A 303 -5.07 4.51 -7.56
C ASN A 303 -5.12 4.29 -9.08
N LEU A 304 -6.29 3.98 -9.61
CA LEU A 304 -6.47 3.81 -11.05
C LEU A 304 -6.22 5.13 -11.81
N CYS A 305 -6.62 6.28 -11.23
CA CYS A 305 -6.37 7.60 -11.83
C CYS A 305 -4.88 8.00 -11.84
N SER A 306 -4.01 7.33 -11.10
CA SER A 306 -2.58 7.62 -11.04
C SER A 306 -1.87 7.53 -12.40
N PHE A 307 -2.42 6.78 -13.38
CA PHE A 307 -1.89 6.70 -14.74
C PHE A 307 -1.82 8.08 -15.44
N LEU A 308 -2.65 9.03 -15.01
CA LEU A 308 -2.61 10.40 -15.55
C LEU A 308 -1.23 11.03 -15.33
N SER A 309 -0.50 10.62 -14.30
CA SER A 309 0.83 11.16 -14.01
C SER A 309 1.88 10.81 -15.06
N ASP A 310 1.66 9.74 -15.84
CA ASP A 310 2.52 9.38 -16.97
C ASP A 310 2.37 10.35 -18.15
N ARG A 311 1.17 10.95 -18.29
CA ARG A 311 0.85 11.88 -19.37
C ARG A 311 1.03 13.35 -18.98
N LEU A 312 0.59 13.73 -17.77
CA LEU A 312 0.56 15.09 -17.30
C LEU A 312 1.82 15.51 -16.54
N GLY A 313 2.59 14.52 -16.05
CA GLY A 313 3.75 14.73 -15.18
C GLY A 313 3.40 14.46 -13.70
N ARG A 314 4.42 14.03 -12.93
CA ARG A 314 4.25 13.58 -11.54
C ARG A 314 3.70 14.68 -10.63
N GLU A 315 4.30 15.87 -10.68
CA GLU A 315 3.86 17.01 -9.85
C GLU A 315 2.46 17.47 -10.21
N ARG A 316 2.14 17.58 -11.52
CA ARG A 316 0.84 18.06 -11.98
C ARG A 316 -0.33 17.16 -11.57
N VAL A 317 -0.06 15.92 -11.17
CA VAL A 317 -1.07 15.00 -10.63
C VAL A 317 -1.00 14.93 -9.10
N PHE A 318 0.20 14.88 -8.52
CA PHE A 318 0.38 14.81 -7.07
C PHE A 318 -0.18 16.06 -6.35
N LEU A 319 0.11 17.26 -6.87
CA LEU A 319 -0.31 18.51 -6.23
C LEU A 319 -1.85 18.64 -6.11
N PRO A 320 -2.64 18.51 -7.21
CA PRO A 320 -4.11 18.54 -7.11
C PRO A 320 -4.66 17.44 -6.22
N SER A 321 -4.04 16.24 -6.21
CA SER A 321 -4.46 15.13 -5.37
C SER A 321 -4.26 15.43 -3.87
N CYS A 322 -3.12 16.04 -3.49
CA CYS A 322 -2.91 16.52 -2.14
C CYS A 322 -3.85 17.65 -1.75
N LEU A 323 -4.14 18.60 -2.66
CA LEU A 323 -5.12 19.65 -2.42
C LEU A 323 -6.52 19.09 -2.22
N LEU A 324 -6.92 18.10 -3.02
CA LEU A 324 -8.20 17.40 -2.86
C LEU A 324 -8.31 16.76 -1.47
N SER A 325 -7.23 16.09 -1.02
CA SER A 325 -7.17 15.53 0.33
C SER A 325 -7.20 16.60 1.42
N ALA A 326 -6.53 17.74 1.22
CA ALA A 326 -6.55 18.87 2.15
C ALA A 326 -7.96 19.49 2.26
N VAL A 327 -8.66 19.67 1.15
CA VAL A 327 -10.07 20.11 1.14
C VAL A 327 -10.94 19.11 1.89
N ALA A 328 -10.75 17.81 1.67
CA ALA A 328 -11.45 16.78 2.41
C ALA A 328 -11.22 16.86 3.93
N VAL A 329 -10.00 17.17 4.37
CA VAL A 329 -9.70 17.39 5.79
C VAL A 329 -10.41 18.64 6.31
N CYS A 330 -10.49 19.71 5.52
CA CYS A 330 -11.23 20.90 5.92
C CYS A 330 -12.72 20.61 6.17
N LEU A 331 -13.32 19.64 5.46
CA LEU A 331 -14.71 19.23 5.72
C LEU A 331 -14.87 18.62 7.12
N LEU A 332 -13.83 17.94 7.68
CA LEU A 332 -13.91 17.37 9.03
C LEU A 332 -14.15 18.44 10.11
N PHE A 333 -13.66 19.66 9.93
CA PHE A 333 -13.91 20.76 10.85
C PHE A 333 -15.36 21.25 10.84
N LEU A 334 -16.10 20.98 9.75
CA LEU A 334 -17.50 21.34 9.59
C LEU A 334 -18.45 20.27 10.12
N ILE A 335 -17.97 19.02 10.27
CA ILE A 335 -18.76 17.89 10.75
C ILE A 335 -18.81 17.94 12.27
N LYS A 336 -19.89 18.47 12.83
CA LYS A 336 -20.10 18.59 14.28
C LYS A 336 -21.11 17.56 14.82
N ASP A 337 -22.03 17.15 13.98
CA ASP A 337 -23.12 16.23 14.29
C ASP A 337 -23.54 15.41 13.05
N THR A 338 -24.61 14.64 13.17
CA THR A 338 -25.14 13.78 12.11
C THR A 338 -26.15 14.47 11.20
N SER A 339 -26.42 15.78 11.35
CA SER A 339 -27.45 16.52 10.59
C SER A 339 -27.15 16.58 9.10
N HIS A 340 -25.85 16.59 8.73
CA HIS A 340 -25.41 16.68 7.35
C HIS A 340 -24.56 15.46 6.94
N PRO A 341 -25.15 14.25 6.81
CA PRO A 341 -24.39 13.03 6.55
C PRO A 341 -23.63 13.06 5.22
N TRP A 342 -24.09 13.82 4.25
CA TRP A 342 -23.42 13.98 2.95
C TRP A 342 -22.00 14.57 3.08
N LEU A 343 -21.71 15.39 4.10
CA LEU A 343 -20.37 15.91 4.37
C LEU A 343 -19.38 14.79 4.69
N SER A 344 -19.80 13.82 5.49
CA SER A 344 -18.97 12.67 5.88
C SER A 344 -18.65 11.76 4.67
N PHE A 345 -19.66 11.52 3.81
CA PHE A 345 -19.45 10.77 2.58
C PHE A 345 -18.60 11.56 1.57
N LEU A 346 -18.83 12.87 1.44
CA LEU A 346 -18.01 13.73 0.58
C LEU A 346 -16.56 13.74 1.03
N HIS A 347 -16.31 13.89 2.35
CA HIS A 347 -14.98 13.76 2.91
C HIS A 347 -14.33 12.41 2.51
N ALA A 348 -15.03 11.29 2.71
CA ALA A 348 -14.51 9.96 2.41
C ALA A 348 -14.14 9.80 0.93
N VAL A 349 -15.00 10.32 0.02
CA VAL A 349 -14.73 10.27 -1.43
C VAL A 349 -13.55 11.15 -1.81
N LEU A 350 -13.55 12.42 -1.39
CA LEU A 350 -12.47 13.35 -1.77
C LEU A 350 -11.12 12.93 -1.18
N PHE A 351 -11.11 12.51 0.08
CA PHE A 351 -9.89 12.05 0.74
C PHE A 351 -9.37 10.77 0.11
N GLY A 352 -10.25 9.80 -0.17
CA GLY A 352 -9.90 8.55 -0.83
C GLY A 352 -9.34 8.76 -2.24
N LEU A 353 -9.99 9.58 -3.06
CA LEU A 353 -9.49 9.92 -4.40
C LEU A 353 -8.14 10.62 -4.32
N GLY A 354 -7.99 11.59 -3.41
CA GLY A 354 -6.77 12.37 -3.27
C GLY A 354 -5.58 11.50 -2.84
N ILE A 355 -5.67 10.84 -1.68
CA ILE A 355 -4.61 9.96 -1.17
C ILE A 355 -4.35 8.81 -2.14
N GLY A 356 -5.40 8.17 -2.66
CA GLY A 356 -5.29 7.05 -3.58
C GLY A 356 -4.55 7.41 -4.87
N THR A 357 -4.79 8.60 -5.44
CA THR A 357 -4.06 9.05 -6.63
C THR A 357 -2.62 9.43 -6.31
N ALA A 358 -2.38 10.13 -5.20
CA ALA A 358 -1.05 10.65 -4.87
C ALA A 358 -0.07 9.55 -4.44
N ALA A 359 -0.50 8.49 -3.76
CA ALA A 359 0.39 7.45 -3.25
C ALA A 359 1.16 6.71 -4.36
N PRO A 360 0.54 6.16 -5.43
CA PRO A 360 1.30 5.56 -6.53
C PRO A 360 2.19 6.55 -7.27
N VAL A 361 1.74 7.82 -7.41
CA VAL A 361 2.53 8.87 -8.05
C VAL A 361 3.81 9.16 -7.24
N PHE A 362 3.73 9.15 -5.92
CA PHE A 362 4.91 9.25 -5.06
C PHE A 362 5.90 8.12 -5.33
N PHE A 363 5.45 6.85 -5.30
CA PHE A 363 6.34 5.70 -5.53
C PHE A 363 6.95 5.70 -6.94
N THR A 364 6.18 6.11 -7.95
CA THR A 364 6.72 6.24 -9.31
C THR A 364 7.74 7.39 -9.42
N THR A 365 7.56 8.47 -8.66
CA THR A 365 8.56 9.55 -8.57
C THR A 365 9.88 9.05 -7.98
N VAL A 366 9.83 8.24 -6.92
CA VAL A 366 11.04 7.60 -6.36
C VAL A 366 11.74 6.73 -7.42
N ALA A 367 10.95 5.95 -8.18
CA ALA A 367 11.48 5.09 -9.24
C ALA A 367 12.10 5.89 -10.40
N ASP A 368 11.46 6.99 -10.81
CA ASP A 368 11.96 7.85 -11.89
C ASP A 368 13.29 8.53 -11.52
N LEU A 369 13.49 8.87 -10.23
CA LEU A 369 14.70 9.55 -9.76
C LEU A 369 15.87 8.61 -9.50
N PHE A 370 15.62 7.41 -8.99
CA PHE A 370 16.67 6.50 -8.52
C PHE A 370 16.62 5.12 -9.18
N GLN A 371 16.52 5.09 -10.52
CA GLN A 371 16.52 3.85 -11.28
C GLN A 371 17.85 3.09 -11.14
N GLY A 372 17.79 1.75 -11.23
CA GLY A 372 18.98 0.90 -11.34
C GLY A 372 18.97 -0.30 -10.39
N ARG A 373 20.11 -1.01 -10.38
CA ARG A 373 20.29 -2.29 -9.65
C ARG A 373 19.98 -2.19 -8.13
N HIS A 374 20.22 -1.03 -7.53
CA HIS A 374 20.04 -0.82 -6.08
C HIS A 374 18.77 -0.05 -5.74
N PHE A 375 17.81 0.05 -6.67
CA PHE A 375 16.55 0.76 -6.48
C PHE A 375 15.79 0.28 -5.23
N GLY A 376 15.70 -1.04 -5.02
CA GLY A 376 15.01 -1.61 -3.86
C GLY A 376 15.55 -1.11 -2.52
N SER A 377 16.88 -1.00 -2.38
CA SER A 377 17.52 -0.48 -1.17
C SER A 377 17.22 1.00 -0.96
N ILE A 378 17.20 1.79 -2.04
CA ILE A 378 16.91 3.23 -1.97
C ILE A 378 15.44 3.46 -1.62
N GLN A 379 14.53 2.76 -2.31
CA GLN A 379 13.09 2.81 -2.02
C GLN A 379 12.79 2.38 -0.59
N GLY A 380 13.40 1.28 -0.13
CA GLY A 380 13.26 0.82 1.25
C GLY A 380 13.68 1.87 2.27
N ALA A 381 14.80 2.56 2.03
CA ALA A 381 15.26 3.63 2.89
C ALA A 381 14.34 4.87 2.86
N VAL A 382 13.75 5.23 1.70
CA VAL A 382 12.73 6.29 1.62
C VAL A 382 11.47 5.90 2.40
N VAL A 383 11.05 4.63 2.32
CA VAL A 383 9.86 4.11 3.03
C VAL A 383 10.07 4.04 4.55
N LEU A 384 11.30 4.07 5.06
CA LEU A 384 11.52 4.26 6.49
C LEU A 384 10.90 5.57 7.00
N GLY A 385 10.84 6.61 6.17
CA GLY A 385 10.09 7.84 6.49
C GLY A 385 8.62 7.54 6.82
N PHE A 386 7.95 6.74 5.98
CA PHE A 386 6.59 6.27 6.25
C PHE A 386 6.50 5.53 7.60
N SER A 387 7.42 4.60 7.87
CA SER A 387 7.38 3.81 9.10
C SER A 387 7.57 4.66 10.35
N LEU A 388 8.44 5.67 10.29
CA LEU A 388 8.65 6.60 11.41
C LEU A 388 7.44 7.52 11.63
N GLY A 389 6.90 8.12 10.57
CA GLY A 389 5.69 8.94 10.67
C GLY A 389 4.49 8.13 11.14
N GLY A 390 4.29 6.96 10.56
CA GLY A 390 3.19 6.05 10.90
C GLY A 390 3.31 5.41 12.28
N ALA A 391 4.50 5.31 12.84
CA ALA A 391 4.70 4.88 14.22
C ALA A 391 4.27 5.96 15.22
N ILE A 392 4.47 7.23 14.88
CA ILE A 392 4.10 8.35 15.77
C ILE A 392 2.61 8.70 15.65
N ALA A 393 2.07 8.66 14.45
CA ALA A 393 0.80 9.26 14.09
C ALA A 393 -0.42 8.72 14.86
N PRO A 394 -0.69 7.41 14.98
CA PRO A 394 -1.86 6.89 15.70
C PRO A 394 -1.79 7.15 17.19
N TRP A 395 -0.60 6.99 17.77
CA TRP A 395 -0.37 7.30 19.18
C TRP A 395 -0.59 8.79 19.45
N LEU A 396 0.02 9.67 18.64
CA LEU A 396 -0.08 11.12 18.82
C LEU A 396 -1.52 11.61 18.70
N ALA A 397 -2.27 11.11 17.70
CA ALA A 397 -3.67 11.48 17.50
C ALA A 397 -4.54 11.05 18.70
N GLY A 398 -4.35 9.83 19.20
CA GLY A 398 -5.04 9.33 20.39
C GLY A 398 -4.65 10.11 21.65
N PHE A 399 -3.36 10.38 21.86
CA PHE A 399 -2.87 11.16 23.00
C PHE A 399 -3.42 12.60 23.01
N LEU A 400 -3.43 13.25 21.85
CA LEU A 400 -4.00 14.60 21.74
C LEU A 400 -5.49 14.59 22.06
N HIS A 401 -6.23 13.58 21.55
CA HIS A 401 -7.64 13.42 21.86
C HIS A 401 -7.86 13.17 23.37
N ASP A 402 -7.09 12.29 24.00
CA ASP A 402 -7.20 11.99 25.44
C ASP A 402 -6.95 13.25 26.30
N LYS A 403 -6.13 14.21 25.82
CA LYS A 403 -5.82 15.47 26.50
C LYS A 403 -6.83 16.58 26.24
N THR A 404 -7.35 16.69 25.02
CA THR A 404 -8.16 17.84 24.58
C THR A 404 -9.65 17.53 24.46
N GLY A 405 -10.03 16.25 24.44
CA GLY A 405 -11.41 15.79 24.21
C GLY A 405 -11.86 15.93 22.74
N THR A 406 -10.98 16.40 21.83
CA THR A 406 -11.34 16.68 20.44
C THR A 406 -10.27 16.23 19.45
N TYR A 407 -10.66 16.03 18.18
CA TYR A 407 -9.73 15.75 17.08
C TYR A 407 -9.21 17.02 16.38
N PHE A 408 -9.52 18.22 16.85
CA PHE A 408 -9.16 19.47 16.20
C PHE A 408 -7.64 19.57 15.94
N SER A 409 -6.81 19.38 16.95
CA SER A 409 -5.34 19.41 16.84
C SER A 409 -4.82 18.32 15.90
N THR A 410 -5.42 17.13 15.92
CA THR A 410 -5.08 16.02 15.03
C THR A 410 -5.34 16.39 13.57
N PHE A 411 -6.48 17.02 13.27
CA PHE A 411 -6.80 17.45 11.91
C PHE A 411 -5.89 18.59 11.42
N LEU A 412 -5.43 19.48 12.31
CA LEU A 412 -4.43 20.48 11.95
C LEU A 412 -3.09 19.84 11.57
N ILE A 413 -2.65 18.80 12.32
CA ILE A 413 -1.43 18.05 11.98
C ILE A 413 -1.61 17.34 10.63
N LEU A 414 -2.76 16.71 10.40
CA LEU A 414 -3.07 16.04 9.14
C LEU A 414 -3.07 17.02 7.96
N LEU A 415 -3.72 18.17 8.10
CA LEU A 415 -3.74 19.22 7.08
C LEU A 415 -2.33 19.76 6.82
N GLY A 416 -1.60 20.08 7.89
CA GLY A 416 -0.21 20.57 7.79
C GLY A 416 0.70 19.58 7.09
N SER A 417 0.59 18.27 7.39
CA SER A 417 1.38 17.22 6.76
C SER A 417 1.11 17.09 5.26
N LEU A 418 -0.15 17.25 4.82
CA LEU A 418 -0.51 17.27 3.40
C LEU A 418 0.07 18.48 2.69
N LEU A 419 -0.04 19.68 3.28
CA LEU A 419 0.49 20.93 2.71
C LEU A 419 2.03 20.89 2.62
N ILE A 420 2.70 20.38 3.66
CA ILE A 420 4.15 20.16 3.63
C ILE A 420 4.52 19.20 2.51
N SER A 421 3.81 18.07 2.36
CA SER A 421 4.08 17.10 1.30
C SER A 421 3.92 17.68 -0.10
N LEU A 422 2.93 18.57 -0.29
CA LEU A 422 2.71 19.31 -1.52
C LEU A 422 3.93 20.20 -1.84
N LEU A 423 4.40 20.99 -0.88
CA LEU A 423 5.58 21.85 -1.04
C LEU A 423 6.85 21.04 -1.32
N LEU A 424 7.06 19.95 -0.59
CA LEU A 424 8.22 19.07 -0.78
C LEU A 424 8.21 18.44 -2.18
N MET A 425 7.06 17.98 -2.68
CA MET A 425 6.97 17.41 -4.02
C MET A 425 7.26 18.44 -5.11
N TRP A 426 6.83 19.69 -4.90
CA TRP A 426 7.20 20.79 -5.81
C TRP A 426 8.71 21.04 -5.83
N LEU A 427 9.38 20.95 -4.66
CA LEU A 427 10.83 21.11 -4.54
C LEU A 427 11.61 19.92 -5.13
N VAL A 428 11.09 18.70 -5.06
CA VAL A 428 11.66 17.52 -5.74
C VAL A 428 11.78 17.76 -7.23
N ALA A 429 10.83 18.50 -7.83
CA ALA A 429 10.82 18.93 -9.22
C ALA A 429 11.16 17.80 -10.23
N PRO A 430 10.47 16.64 -10.21
CA PRO A 430 10.77 15.52 -11.10
C PRO A 430 10.72 15.89 -12.59
N ARG A 431 9.97 16.93 -12.96
CA ARG A 431 9.93 17.51 -14.33
C ARG A 431 11.29 17.94 -14.88
N LYS A 432 12.23 18.31 -14.00
CA LYS A 432 13.58 18.73 -14.41
C LYS A 432 14.49 17.56 -14.76
N ILE A 433 14.12 16.35 -14.32
CA ILE A 433 14.90 15.12 -14.49
C ILE A 433 14.26 14.21 -15.53
N ARG A 434 12.92 14.20 -15.62
CA ARG A 434 12.15 13.48 -16.62
C ARG A 434 11.09 14.41 -17.22
N PRO A 435 11.40 15.17 -18.26
CA PRO A 435 10.40 15.96 -18.94
C PRO A 435 9.31 15.05 -19.55
N VAL A 436 8.09 15.53 -19.50
CA VAL A 436 6.95 14.90 -20.17
C VAL A 436 7.17 15.06 -21.66
N PRO A 437 7.06 14.01 -22.49
CA PRO A 437 7.13 14.15 -23.94
C PRO A 437 6.13 15.22 -24.38
N SER A 438 6.59 16.23 -25.11
CA SER A 438 5.71 17.21 -25.77
C SER A 438 4.80 16.45 -26.74
N GLN A 439 3.48 16.49 -26.51
CA GLN A 439 2.49 15.97 -27.45
C GLN A 439 2.54 16.70 -28.78
#